data_a322105d2ba35c8d110f4522562b47f2
#
_entry.id   a322105d2ba35c8d110f4522562b47f2
#
_cell.length_a   1.000
_cell.length_b   1.000
_cell.length_c   1.000
_cell.angle_alpha   90.00
_cell.angle_beta   90.00
_cell.angle_gamma   90.00
#
_symmetry.space_group_name_H-M   'P 1'
#
loop_
_entity.id
_entity.type
_entity.pdbx_description
1 polymer ?
#
loop_
_entity_poly.entity_id
_entity_poly.type
_entity_poly.pdbx_seq_one_letter_code
_entity_poly.pdbx_strand_id
1 'polypeptide(L)'
;TNLIKDELGSAWLFWIVEGVLRTAIFLGYLILLSRLRDLRRVFEYHGAEHKTISCYEAGLELTPENAKRFSRLHPRCGTSFLLIVMVVAIFVFSPLGLLPWWALVVSRIVGVPLIAGISFEIIKLAGKHRSKRWVQILMYPGLKLQLLTTREPDATQLAVAIAAMEAVLERETPGELTDADLVGVEIAA
;
A
#
# COMPACT_ATOMS: atom_id res chain seq x y z
N THR A 1 -16.68 -14.79 17.04
CA THR A 1 -17.64 -14.10 16.14
C THR A 1 -19.10 -14.23 16.62
N ASN A 2 -19.51 -15.33 17.25
CA ASN A 2 -20.90 -15.53 17.74
C ASN A 2 -21.25 -14.67 18.96
N LEU A 3 -20.28 -14.29 19.78
CA LEU A 3 -20.49 -13.49 21.01
C LEU A 3 -20.97 -12.05 20.76
N ILE A 4 -20.70 -11.51 19.57
CA ILE A 4 -21.01 -10.11 19.23
C ILE A 4 -22.29 -10.03 18.35
N LYS A 5 -22.69 -11.16 17.77
CA LYS A 5 -23.78 -11.25 16.80
C LYS A 5 -25.15 -10.91 17.38
N ASP A 6 -25.41 -11.35 18.59
CA ASP A 6 -26.72 -11.22 19.25
C ASP A 6 -26.91 -9.85 19.90
N GLU A 7 -25.83 -9.12 20.17
CA GLU A 7 -25.83 -7.80 20.81
C GLU A 7 -26.01 -6.63 19.83
N LEU A 8 -25.59 -6.77 18.56
CA LEU A 8 -25.52 -5.65 17.61
C LEU A 8 -26.80 -5.39 16.80
N GLY A 9 -27.82 -6.24 16.90
CA GLY A 9 -29.18 -6.01 16.35
C GLY A 9 -29.30 -5.76 14.83
N SER A 10 -28.18 -5.51 14.10
CA SER A 10 -28.18 -5.26 12.66
C SER A 10 -26.96 -5.88 11.99
N ALA A 11 -27.19 -6.57 10.86
CA ALA A 11 -26.14 -7.29 10.12
C ALA A 11 -25.04 -6.36 9.59
N TRP A 12 -25.39 -5.18 9.12
CA TRP A 12 -24.40 -4.24 8.57
C TRP A 12 -23.50 -3.65 9.66
N LEU A 13 -24.05 -3.38 10.85
CA LEU A 13 -23.26 -2.92 11.99
C LEU A 13 -22.25 -3.99 12.45
N PHE A 14 -22.66 -5.25 12.45
CA PHE A 14 -21.77 -6.37 12.71
C PHE A 14 -20.55 -6.38 11.78
N TRP A 15 -20.77 -6.22 10.46
CA TRP A 15 -19.69 -6.23 9.48
C TRP A 15 -18.77 -5.02 9.58
N ILE A 16 -19.30 -3.85 9.94
CA ILE A 16 -18.47 -2.66 10.18
C ILE A 16 -17.60 -2.88 11.41
N VAL A 17 -18.16 -3.34 12.53
CA VAL A 17 -17.42 -3.59 13.76
C VAL A 17 -16.34 -4.66 13.52
N GLU A 18 -16.68 -5.75 12.83
CA GLU A 18 -15.74 -6.82 12.47
C GLU A 18 -14.62 -6.28 11.57
N GLY A 19 -14.95 -5.48 10.57
CA GLY A 19 -13.96 -4.88 9.67
C GLY A 19 -13.03 -3.88 10.38
N VAL A 20 -13.58 -3.05 11.25
CA VAL A 20 -12.78 -2.11 12.08
C VAL A 20 -11.88 -2.89 13.04
N LEU A 21 -12.37 -3.93 13.70
CA LEU A 21 -11.57 -4.78 14.60
C LEU A 21 -10.44 -5.46 13.84
N ARG A 22 -10.72 -6.01 12.67
CA ARG A 22 -9.71 -6.63 11.79
C ARG A 22 -8.64 -5.63 11.37
N THR A 23 -9.06 -4.41 11.00
CA THR A 23 -8.13 -3.33 10.65
C THR A 23 -7.27 -2.93 11.85
N ALA A 24 -7.86 -2.82 13.04
CA ALA A 24 -7.13 -2.49 14.27
C ALA A 24 -6.10 -3.58 14.64
N ILE A 25 -6.47 -4.87 14.52
CA ILE A 25 -5.54 -5.99 14.73
C ILE A 25 -4.38 -5.93 13.73
N PHE A 26 -4.66 -5.66 12.45
CA PHE A 26 -3.63 -5.54 11.43
C PHE A 26 -2.68 -4.37 11.71
N LEU A 27 -3.21 -3.20 12.06
CA LEU A 27 -2.38 -2.04 12.42
C LEU A 27 -1.55 -2.31 13.68
N GLY A 28 -2.14 -2.96 14.69
CA GLY A 28 -1.44 -3.40 15.90
C GLY A 28 -0.29 -4.36 15.58
N TYR A 29 -0.51 -5.32 14.68
CA TYR A 29 0.51 -6.22 14.19
C TYR A 29 1.65 -5.47 13.47
N LEU A 30 1.33 -4.53 12.58
CA LEU A 30 2.36 -3.71 11.91
C LEU A 30 3.16 -2.85 12.90
N ILE A 31 2.50 -2.28 13.91
CA ILE A 31 3.18 -1.53 14.98
C ILE A 31 4.14 -2.46 15.74
N LEU A 32 3.71 -3.68 16.07
CA LEU A 32 4.54 -4.67 16.72
C LEU A 32 5.77 -5.00 15.86
N LEU A 33 5.57 -5.34 14.59
CA LEU A 33 6.64 -5.63 13.64
C LEU A 33 7.62 -4.45 13.51
N SER A 34 7.11 -3.22 13.49
CA SER A 34 7.95 -2.01 13.38
C SER A 34 8.88 -1.78 14.58
N ARG A 35 8.60 -2.45 15.72
CA ARG A 35 9.41 -2.41 16.94
C ARG A 35 10.48 -3.51 17.01
N LEU A 36 10.39 -4.54 16.16
CA LEU A 36 11.35 -5.64 16.14
C LEU A 36 12.68 -5.18 15.52
N ARG A 37 13.80 -5.45 16.24
CA ARG A 37 15.13 -5.04 15.79
C ARG A 37 15.55 -5.73 14.50
N ASP A 38 15.19 -7.00 14.32
CA ASP A 38 15.55 -7.80 13.15
C ASP A 38 14.87 -7.28 11.88
N LEU A 39 13.65 -6.74 11.99
CA LEU A 39 12.90 -6.17 10.88
C LEU A 39 13.30 -4.72 10.56
N ARG A 40 14.01 -4.07 11.46
CA ARG A 40 14.46 -2.69 11.24
C ARG A 40 15.25 -2.55 9.94
N ARG A 41 16.18 -3.45 9.70
CA ARG A 41 17.02 -3.45 8.49
C ARG A 41 16.20 -3.69 7.22
N VAL A 42 15.21 -4.58 7.28
CA VAL A 42 14.26 -4.80 6.16
C VAL A 42 13.50 -3.52 5.83
N PHE A 43 13.04 -2.78 6.84
CA PHE A 43 12.34 -1.51 6.64
C PHE A 43 13.27 -0.38 6.17
N GLU A 44 14.54 -0.42 6.46
CA GLU A 44 15.57 0.47 5.91
C GLU A 44 15.76 0.20 4.42
N TYR A 45 15.86 -1.06 3.98
CA TYR A 45 15.90 -1.43 2.55
C TYR A 45 14.62 -1.05 1.82
N HIS A 46 13.45 -1.25 2.42
CA HIS A 46 12.17 -0.79 1.84
C HIS A 46 12.15 0.74 1.66
N GLY A 47 12.71 1.48 2.62
CA GLY A 47 12.90 2.94 2.47
C GLY A 47 13.89 3.30 1.38
N ALA A 48 14.96 2.52 1.19
CA ALA A 48 15.92 2.72 0.11
C ALA A 48 15.29 2.49 -1.27
N GLU A 49 14.46 1.44 -1.40
CA GLU A 49 13.71 1.15 -2.61
C GLU A 49 12.81 2.32 -3.00
N HIS A 50 12.00 2.86 -2.08
CA HIS A 50 11.14 4.02 -2.35
C HIS A 50 11.91 5.25 -2.82
N LYS A 51 13.04 5.56 -2.18
CA LYS A 51 13.90 6.69 -2.55
C LYS A 51 14.53 6.49 -3.91
N THR A 52 14.99 5.28 -4.24
CA THR A 52 15.57 4.92 -5.53
C THR A 52 14.55 5.02 -6.65
N ILE A 53 13.33 4.46 -6.46
CA ILE A 53 12.24 4.56 -7.43
C ILE A 53 11.87 6.03 -7.67
N SER A 54 11.73 6.82 -6.60
CA SER A 54 11.42 8.26 -6.72
C SER A 54 12.51 9.03 -7.44
N CYS A 55 13.79 8.67 -7.26
CA CYS A 55 14.92 9.26 -7.97
C CYS A 55 14.87 8.95 -9.47
N TYR A 56 14.60 7.68 -9.81
CA TYR A 56 14.43 7.22 -11.18
C TYR A 56 13.26 7.94 -11.87
N GLU A 57 12.10 7.98 -11.22
CA GLU A 57 10.90 8.63 -11.72
C GLU A 57 11.09 10.15 -11.93
N ALA A 58 11.98 10.78 -11.17
CA ALA A 58 12.36 12.17 -11.34
C ALA A 58 13.36 12.39 -12.51
N GLY A 59 13.79 11.33 -13.19
CA GLY A 59 14.77 11.40 -14.28
C GLY A 59 16.17 11.81 -13.83
N LEU A 60 16.49 11.65 -12.55
CA LEU A 60 17.83 11.93 -12.02
C LEU A 60 18.73 10.70 -12.12
N GLU A 61 20.04 10.96 -12.23
CA GLU A 61 21.04 9.90 -12.18
C GLU A 61 20.92 9.11 -10.87
N LEU A 62 20.93 7.77 -10.98
CA LEU A 62 20.80 6.86 -9.85
C LEU A 62 22.10 6.83 -9.04
N THR A 63 22.24 7.77 -8.12
CA THR A 63 23.33 7.83 -7.14
C THR A 63 22.76 7.88 -5.73
N PRO A 64 23.49 7.36 -4.70
CA PRO A 64 23.03 7.43 -3.31
C PRO A 64 22.75 8.88 -2.86
N GLU A 65 23.51 9.85 -3.35
CA GLU A 65 23.37 11.28 -3.04
C GLU A 65 22.06 11.84 -3.58
N ASN A 66 21.70 11.48 -4.81
CA ASN A 66 20.46 11.91 -5.45
C ASN A 66 19.26 11.20 -4.80
N ALA A 67 19.31 9.88 -4.66
CA ALA A 67 18.25 9.09 -4.04
C ALA A 67 17.96 9.53 -2.58
N LYS A 68 18.98 9.91 -1.82
CA LYS A 68 18.83 10.39 -0.44
C LYS A 68 17.92 11.61 -0.31
N ARG A 69 17.80 12.45 -1.33
CA ARG A 69 16.98 13.68 -1.32
C ARG A 69 15.48 13.37 -1.32
N PHE A 70 15.07 12.19 -1.76
CA PHE A 70 13.67 11.82 -1.89
C PHE A 70 13.08 11.31 -0.58
N SER A 71 11.75 11.39 -0.50
CA SER A 71 11.00 10.81 0.61
C SER A 71 11.03 9.28 0.55
N ARG A 72 11.03 8.65 1.73
CA ARG A 72 10.79 7.20 1.86
C ARG A 72 9.30 6.82 1.74
N LEU A 73 8.41 7.79 1.50
CA LEU A 73 6.99 7.56 1.27
C LEU A 73 6.72 7.57 -0.23
N HIS A 74 6.12 6.50 -0.74
CA HIS A 74 5.82 6.36 -2.16
C HIS A 74 4.34 5.97 -2.38
N PRO A 75 3.61 6.65 -3.27
CA PRO A 75 2.15 6.45 -3.42
C PRO A 75 1.77 5.07 -3.98
N ARG A 76 2.66 4.41 -4.72
CA ARG A 76 2.44 3.10 -5.34
C ARG A 76 2.89 1.91 -4.47
N CYS A 77 3.18 2.13 -3.20
CA CYS A 77 3.61 1.07 -2.31
C CYS A 77 2.49 0.07 -1.97
N GLY A 78 2.83 -1.22 -1.96
CA GLY A 78 1.92 -2.32 -1.64
C GLY A 78 1.30 -2.25 -0.23
N THR A 79 1.96 -1.61 0.74
CA THR A 79 1.39 -1.43 2.09
C THR A 79 0.20 -0.46 2.10
N SER A 80 0.23 0.59 1.27
CA SER A 80 -0.92 1.46 1.05
C SER A 80 -2.07 0.72 0.36
N PHE A 81 -1.73 -0.16 -0.60
CA PHE A 81 -2.70 -1.03 -1.27
C PHE A 81 -3.44 -1.93 -0.28
N LEU A 82 -2.73 -2.56 0.65
CA LEU A 82 -3.35 -3.42 1.67
C LEU A 82 -4.38 -2.67 2.53
N LEU A 83 -4.10 -1.43 2.91
CA LEU A 83 -5.07 -0.62 3.68
C LEU A 83 -6.33 -0.34 2.85
N ILE A 84 -6.18 0.00 1.57
CA ILE A 84 -7.32 0.22 0.66
C ILE A 84 -8.12 -1.06 0.48
N VAL A 85 -7.46 -2.21 0.27
CA VAL A 85 -8.11 -3.53 0.20
C VAL A 85 -8.95 -3.79 1.44
N MET A 86 -8.43 -3.49 2.64
CA MET A 86 -9.18 -3.69 3.88
C MET A 86 -10.42 -2.80 3.97
N VAL A 87 -10.30 -1.53 3.60
CA VAL A 87 -11.43 -0.59 3.58
C VAL A 87 -12.47 -1.04 2.55
N VAL A 88 -12.05 -1.36 1.33
CA VAL A 88 -12.95 -1.85 0.26
C VAL A 88 -13.65 -3.15 0.70
N ALA A 89 -12.93 -4.06 1.37
CA ALA A 89 -13.50 -5.30 1.88
C ALA A 89 -14.66 -5.06 2.87
N ILE A 90 -14.57 -4.04 3.73
CA ILE A 90 -15.65 -3.66 4.64
C ILE A 90 -16.90 -3.30 3.82
N PHE A 91 -16.76 -2.45 2.81
CA PHE A 91 -17.89 -2.01 1.97
C PHE A 91 -18.48 -3.13 1.11
N VAL A 92 -17.65 -4.03 0.58
CA VAL A 92 -18.11 -5.14 -0.28
C VAL A 92 -18.80 -6.22 0.56
N PHE A 93 -18.28 -6.55 1.75
CA PHE A 93 -18.84 -7.62 2.55
C PHE A 93 -19.96 -7.18 3.50
N SER A 94 -20.00 -5.91 3.89
CA SER A 94 -21.04 -5.38 4.78
C SER A 94 -22.48 -5.59 4.26
N PRO A 95 -22.81 -5.37 2.98
CA PRO A 95 -24.16 -5.56 2.47
C PRO A 95 -24.60 -7.03 2.38
N LEU A 96 -23.66 -7.99 2.40
CA LEU A 96 -23.99 -9.42 2.25
C LEU A 96 -24.69 -10.00 3.47
N GLY A 97 -24.67 -9.31 4.60
CA GLY A 97 -25.32 -9.75 5.82
C GLY A 97 -24.70 -11.03 6.41
N LEU A 98 -25.51 -11.77 7.17
CA LEU A 98 -25.08 -13.01 7.85
C LEU A 98 -25.46 -14.20 6.98
N LEU A 99 -24.54 -14.62 6.13
CA LEU A 99 -24.71 -15.76 5.24
C LEU A 99 -24.44 -17.10 5.95
N PRO A 100 -25.03 -18.21 5.48
CA PRO A 100 -24.63 -19.54 5.91
C PRO A 100 -23.15 -19.81 5.53
N TRP A 101 -22.50 -20.74 6.24
CA TRP A 101 -21.05 -20.96 6.14
C TRP A 101 -20.56 -21.23 4.70
N TRP A 102 -21.30 -22.00 3.91
CA TRP A 102 -20.95 -22.29 2.51
C TRP A 102 -20.99 -21.05 1.62
N ALA A 103 -22.00 -20.19 1.81
CA ALA A 103 -22.12 -18.94 1.08
C ALA A 103 -21.05 -17.92 1.50
N LEU A 104 -20.60 -17.95 2.77
CA LEU A 104 -19.43 -17.20 3.22
C LEU A 104 -18.17 -17.63 2.47
N VAL A 105 -17.92 -18.94 2.31
CA VAL A 105 -16.77 -19.45 1.55
C VAL A 105 -16.81 -18.97 0.10
N VAL A 106 -17.96 -19.16 -0.57
CA VAL A 106 -18.14 -18.70 -1.97
C VAL A 106 -17.94 -17.20 -2.09
N SER A 107 -18.52 -16.41 -1.17
CA SER A 107 -18.37 -14.95 -1.17
C SER A 107 -16.92 -14.50 -1.02
N ARG A 108 -16.09 -15.26 -0.28
CA ARG A 108 -14.65 -14.97 -0.15
C ARG A 108 -13.89 -15.31 -1.43
N ILE A 109 -14.16 -16.47 -2.03
CA ILE A 109 -13.50 -16.89 -3.29
C ILE A 109 -13.75 -15.87 -4.41
N VAL A 110 -14.99 -15.39 -4.55
CA VAL A 110 -15.34 -14.40 -5.57
C VAL A 110 -14.99 -12.98 -5.14
N GLY A 111 -15.23 -12.65 -3.87
CA GLY A 111 -15.07 -11.29 -3.33
C GLY A 111 -13.61 -10.86 -3.23
N VAL A 112 -12.66 -11.76 -2.92
CA VAL A 112 -11.24 -11.38 -2.78
C VAL A 112 -10.65 -10.88 -4.10
N PRO A 113 -10.79 -11.56 -5.25
CA PRO A 113 -10.35 -11.03 -6.54
C PRO A 113 -11.05 -9.72 -6.93
N LEU A 114 -12.38 -9.63 -6.66
CA LEU A 114 -13.15 -8.42 -6.92
C LEU A 114 -12.63 -7.22 -6.11
N ILE A 115 -12.40 -7.41 -4.81
CA ILE A 115 -11.86 -6.39 -3.92
C ILE A 115 -10.47 -5.96 -4.36
N ALA A 116 -9.61 -6.91 -4.74
CA ALA A 116 -8.28 -6.61 -5.24
C ALA A 116 -8.34 -5.77 -6.52
N GLY A 117 -9.21 -6.13 -7.47
CA GLY A 117 -9.42 -5.38 -8.72
C GLY A 117 -9.94 -3.96 -8.46
N ILE A 118 -10.97 -3.81 -7.63
CA ILE A 118 -11.51 -2.48 -7.25
C ILE A 118 -10.42 -1.63 -6.58
N SER A 119 -9.67 -2.22 -5.65
CA SER A 119 -8.60 -1.52 -4.93
C SER A 119 -7.47 -1.09 -5.87
N PHE A 120 -7.12 -1.92 -6.86
CA PHE A 120 -6.15 -1.59 -7.88
C PHE A 120 -6.61 -0.40 -8.74
N GLU A 121 -7.87 -0.40 -9.21
CA GLU A 121 -8.42 0.71 -9.98
C GLU A 121 -8.50 2.00 -9.17
N ILE A 122 -8.81 1.93 -7.86
CA ILE A 122 -8.79 3.09 -6.96
C ILE A 122 -7.38 3.69 -6.90
N ILE A 123 -6.34 2.87 -6.73
CA ILE A 123 -4.94 3.36 -6.68
C ILE A 123 -4.52 3.94 -8.02
N LYS A 124 -4.82 3.28 -9.12
CA LYS A 124 -4.53 3.75 -10.47
C LYS A 124 -5.19 5.11 -10.75
N LEU A 125 -6.47 5.24 -10.39
CA LEU A 125 -7.21 6.49 -10.52
C LEU A 125 -6.63 7.60 -9.61
N ALA A 126 -6.28 7.25 -8.39
CA ALA A 126 -5.64 8.17 -7.44
C ALA A 126 -4.27 8.63 -7.96
N GLY A 127 -3.48 7.74 -8.54
CA GLY A 127 -2.21 8.08 -9.19
C GLY A 127 -2.40 9.09 -10.32
N LYS A 128 -3.41 8.90 -11.18
CA LYS A 128 -3.74 9.81 -12.28
C LYS A 128 -4.20 11.21 -11.82
N HIS A 129 -4.79 11.32 -10.61
CA HIS A 129 -5.38 12.57 -10.11
C HIS A 129 -4.70 13.08 -8.84
N ARG A 130 -3.43 12.70 -8.59
CA ARG A 130 -2.75 12.98 -7.32
C ARG A 130 -2.53 14.47 -7.01
N SER A 131 -2.58 15.36 -8.00
CA SER A 131 -2.55 16.81 -7.78
C SER A 131 -3.81 17.36 -7.11
N LYS A 132 -4.92 16.59 -7.12
CA LYS A 132 -6.17 17.02 -6.49
C LYS A 132 -6.13 16.80 -4.98
N ARG A 133 -6.49 17.84 -4.20
CA ARG A 133 -6.49 17.81 -2.73
C ARG A 133 -7.29 16.64 -2.14
N TRP A 134 -8.46 16.32 -2.70
CA TRP A 134 -9.27 15.21 -2.18
C TRP A 134 -8.58 13.85 -2.34
N VAL A 135 -7.80 13.65 -3.42
CA VAL A 135 -7.00 12.43 -3.62
C VAL A 135 -5.88 12.35 -2.60
N GLN A 136 -5.20 13.46 -2.34
CA GLN A 136 -4.14 13.52 -1.33
C GLN A 136 -4.68 13.16 0.07
N ILE A 137 -5.86 13.68 0.43
CA ILE A 137 -6.53 13.35 1.70
C ILE A 137 -6.87 11.86 1.77
N LEU A 138 -7.41 11.29 0.67
CA LEU A 138 -7.78 9.87 0.61
C LEU A 138 -6.55 8.95 0.72
N MET A 139 -5.45 9.32 0.10
CA MET A 139 -4.19 8.54 0.11
C MET A 139 -3.36 8.74 1.38
N TYR A 140 -3.62 9.83 2.13
CA TYR A 140 -2.85 10.20 3.31
C TYR A 140 -2.73 9.09 4.38
N PRO A 141 -3.80 8.36 4.77
CA PRO A 141 -3.67 7.28 5.75
C PRO A 141 -2.73 6.17 5.28
N GLY A 142 -2.81 5.80 3.98
CA GLY A 142 -1.91 4.81 3.37
C GLY A 142 -0.45 5.25 3.38
N LEU A 143 -0.17 6.53 3.04
CA LEU A 143 1.17 7.09 3.13
C LEU A 143 1.68 7.12 4.57
N LYS A 144 0.84 7.48 5.54
CA LYS A 144 1.22 7.47 6.96
C LYS A 144 1.52 6.06 7.47
N LEU A 145 0.82 5.03 6.95
CA LEU A 145 1.10 3.64 7.29
C LEU A 145 2.53 3.23 6.91
N GLN A 146 3.07 3.77 5.82
CA GLN A 146 4.44 3.49 5.38
C GLN A 146 5.49 3.95 6.41
N LEU A 147 5.19 4.91 7.29
CA LEU A 147 6.09 5.30 8.38
C LEU A 147 6.37 4.15 9.36
N LEU A 148 5.47 3.16 9.43
CA LEU A 148 5.66 1.95 10.23
C LEU A 148 6.51 0.89 9.51
N THR A 149 6.42 0.83 8.18
CA THR A 149 7.00 -0.22 7.34
C THR A 149 8.22 0.25 6.54
N THR A 150 8.63 1.51 6.68
CA THR A 150 9.86 2.06 6.09
C THR A 150 10.69 2.77 7.15
N ARG A 151 12.01 2.72 6.98
CA ARG A 151 12.99 3.45 7.80
C ARG A 151 13.93 4.24 6.91
N GLU A 152 14.64 5.20 7.50
CA GLU A 152 15.65 5.96 6.78
C GLU A 152 16.87 5.06 6.50
N PRO A 153 17.23 4.86 5.21
CA PRO A 153 18.34 4.00 4.82
C PRO A 153 19.67 4.71 4.94
N ASP A 154 20.74 3.95 5.10
CA ASP A 154 22.11 4.40 4.93
C ASP A 154 22.55 4.41 3.45
N ALA A 155 23.74 4.94 3.16
CA ALA A 155 24.29 5.04 1.81
C ALA A 155 24.54 3.65 1.17
N THR A 156 24.90 2.64 1.97
CA THR A 156 25.14 1.29 1.46
C THR A 156 23.85 0.59 1.07
N GLN A 157 22.78 0.82 1.80
CA GLN A 157 21.45 0.30 1.49
C GLN A 157 20.87 0.98 0.23
N LEU A 158 21.10 2.28 0.05
CA LEU A 158 20.75 2.99 -1.18
C LEU A 158 21.52 2.42 -2.38
N ALA A 159 22.81 2.17 -2.25
CA ALA A 159 23.60 1.57 -3.33
C ALA A 159 23.09 0.18 -3.74
N VAL A 160 22.67 -0.65 -2.77
CA VAL A 160 22.04 -1.96 -3.06
C VAL A 160 20.72 -1.80 -3.80
N ALA A 161 19.87 -0.85 -3.37
CA ALA A 161 18.58 -0.60 -4.02
C ALA A 161 18.77 -0.05 -5.45
N ILE A 162 19.78 0.79 -5.66
CA ILE A 162 20.15 1.30 -6.99
C ILE A 162 20.61 0.16 -7.90
N ALA A 163 21.54 -0.69 -7.44
CA ALA A 163 22.02 -1.84 -8.21
C ALA A 163 20.88 -2.81 -8.59
N ALA A 164 19.92 -3.02 -7.68
CA ALA A 164 18.73 -3.82 -7.97
C ALA A 164 17.85 -3.17 -9.05
N MET A 165 17.66 -1.85 -9.00
CA MET A 165 16.89 -1.10 -9.99
C MET A 165 17.56 -1.13 -11.37
N GLU A 166 18.87 -0.89 -11.44
CA GLU A 166 19.65 -0.96 -12.67
C GLU A 166 19.56 -2.35 -13.32
N ALA A 167 19.66 -3.42 -12.54
CA ALA A 167 19.52 -4.78 -13.04
C ALA A 167 18.12 -5.09 -13.62
N VAL A 168 17.07 -4.42 -13.15
CA VAL A 168 15.73 -4.50 -13.75
C VAL A 168 15.70 -3.72 -15.05
N LEU A 169 16.19 -2.49 -15.05
CA LEU A 169 16.20 -1.61 -16.23
C LEU A 169 17.01 -2.19 -17.40
N GLU A 170 18.10 -2.89 -17.13
CA GLU A 170 18.88 -3.60 -18.16
C GLU A 170 18.10 -4.71 -18.88
N ARG A 171 17.08 -5.29 -18.22
CA ARG A 171 16.25 -6.38 -18.76
C ARG A 171 14.96 -5.88 -19.41
N GLU A 172 14.49 -4.72 -19.03
CA GLU A 172 13.33 -4.08 -19.65
C GLU A 172 13.75 -3.50 -21.00
N THR A 173 13.16 -3.97 -22.10
CA THR A 173 13.38 -3.42 -23.43
C THR A 173 12.92 -1.97 -23.46
N PRO A 174 13.76 -1.02 -23.92
CA PRO A 174 13.34 0.37 -24.07
C PRO A 174 12.16 0.42 -25.07
N GLY A 175 10.95 0.60 -24.61
CA GLY A 175 9.74 0.62 -25.43
C GLY A 175 8.49 0.06 -24.74
N GLU A 176 8.62 -0.66 -23.61
CA GLU A 176 7.47 -1.13 -22.84
C GLU A 176 7.00 -0.17 -21.74
N LEU A 177 7.81 0.83 -21.39
CA LEU A 177 7.38 1.94 -20.54
C LEU A 177 6.58 2.91 -21.41
N THR A 178 5.28 2.79 -21.38
CA THR A 178 4.40 3.77 -22.02
C THR A 178 4.42 5.09 -21.22
N ASP A 179 4.24 6.24 -21.91
CA ASP A 179 4.08 7.56 -21.27
C ASP A 179 3.02 7.55 -20.13
N ALA A 180 2.10 6.57 -20.14
CA ALA A 180 1.12 6.34 -19.07
C ALA A 180 1.75 5.85 -17.77
N ASP A 181 2.89 5.17 -17.80
CA ASP A 181 3.60 4.68 -16.62
C ASP A 181 4.47 5.78 -15.99
N LEU A 182 4.87 6.76 -16.79
CA LEU A 182 5.63 7.94 -16.37
C LEU A 182 4.73 9.09 -15.90
N VAL A 183 3.45 9.09 -16.26
CA VAL A 183 2.48 10.11 -15.83
C VAL A 183 2.11 9.92 -14.36
N GLY A 184 2.79 10.59 -13.51
CA GLY A 184 2.46 10.60 -12.09
C GLY A 184 3.59 11.00 -11.15
N VAL A 185 4.73 11.42 -11.69
CA VAL A 185 5.90 11.80 -10.91
C VAL A 185 6.10 13.31 -10.94
N GLU A 186 5.28 14.03 -10.18
CA GLU A 186 5.65 15.39 -9.78
C GLU A 186 6.26 15.34 -8.37
N ILE A 187 7.44 15.90 -8.28
CA ILE A 187 8.19 16.07 -7.05
C ILE A 187 7.40 17.02 -6.16
N ALA A 188 6.99 16.55 -4.98
CA ALA A 188 6.59 17.45 -3.91
C ALA A 188 7.86 18.10 -3.37
N ALA A 189 8.15 19.31 -3.82
CA ALA A 189 9.13 20.19 -3.22
C ALA A 189 8.66 20.62 -1.83
#